data_f798013fcd3288cf61811ce83bd71502
#
_entry.id   f798013fcd3288cf61811ce83bd71502
#
_cell.length_a   1.000
_cell.length_b   1.000
_cell.length_c   1.000
_cell.angle_alpha   90.00
_cell.angle_beta   90.00
_cell.angle_gamma   90.00
#
_symmetry.space_group_name_H-M   'P 1'
#
loop_
_entity.id
_entity.type
_entity.pdbx_description
1 polymer ?
#
loop_
_entity_poly.entity_id
_entity_poly.type
_entity_poly.pdbx_seq_one_letter_code
_entity_poly.pdbx_strand_id
1 'polypeptide(L)'
;MDYLELLWKIACALCPFIIVLAKYDTDLQSNLQRLSNSKDALGCLRQEITRRVESEEGRQKKRIESVDNWLKKADRLEREVEFILQYGEHELQKTFLLKCLPWNCYSSYRLRETVITKSKDFKNAINDGKFDVVTYQLPRASVVEMPVENSTVGLDSLLEEVWGCLHDRSVGIIGLYGIGGVGKSRLPS
;
A
#
# COMPACT_ATOMS: atom_id res chain seq x y z
N MET A 1 -21.12 35.86 54.01
CA MET A 1 -20.22 34.99 53.28
C MET A 1 -19.90 35.70 52.00
N ASP A 2 -18.63 36.19 51.86
CA ASP A 2 -18.23 37.02 50.74
C ASP A 2 -18.27 36.25 49.41
N TYR A 3 -18.94 36.84 48.46
CA TYR A 3 -19.06 36.28 47.11
C TYR A 3 -17.68 35.98 46.49
N LEU A 4 -16.69 36.77 46.86
CA LEU A 4 -15.28 36.61 46.48
C LEU A 4 -14.64 35.35 47.02
N GLU A 5 -14.96 34.99 48.29
CA GLU A 5 -14.45 33.78 48.95
C GLU A 5 -15.04 32.51 48.35
N LEU A 6 -16.32 32.57 47.95
CA LEU A 6 -16.98 31.47 47.25
C LEU A 6 -16.38 31.27 45.84
N LEU A 7 -16.17 32.36 45.08
CA LEU A 7 -15.55 32.31 43.78
C LEU A 7 -14.11 31.78 43.84
N TRP A 8 -13.34 32.19 44.85
CA TRP A 8 -11.99 31.69 45.09
C TRP A 8 -11.97 30.18 45.40
N LYS A 9 -12.86 29.70 46.23
CA LYS A 9 -12.98 28.26 46.54
C LYS A 9 -13.37 27.44 45.33
N ILE A 10 -14.28 27.94 44.48
CA ILE A 10 -14.66 27.30 43.22
C ILE A 10 -13.47 27.29 42.24
N ALA A 11 -12.75 28.39 42.11
CA ALA A 11 -11.57 28.47 41.23
C ALA A 11 -10.47 27.52 41.68
N CYS A 12 -10.19 27.43 42.99
CA CYS A 12 -9.21 26.49 43.54
C CYS A 12 -9.62 25.02 43.37
N ALA A 13 -10.91 24.70 43.47
CA ALA A 13 -11.43 23.36 43.25
C ALA A 13 -11.37 22.93 41.77
N LEU A 14 -11.52 23.90 40.85
CA LEU A 14 -11.46 23.65 39.42
C LEU A 14 -10.02 23.62 38.85
N CYS A 15 -9.07 24.27 39.53
CA CYS A 15 -7.68 24.40 39.04
C CYS A 15 -7.01 23.05 38.75
N PRO A 16 -7.04 22.03 39.64
CA PRO A 16 -6.41 20.73 39.30
C PRO A 16 -7.09 20.03 38.14
N PHE A 17 -8.40 20.23 37.96
CA PHE A 17 -9.15 19.64 36.87
C PHE A 17 -8.81 20.29 35.51
N ILE A 18 -8.61 21.62 35.53
CA ILE A 18 -8.13 22.38 34.35
C ILE A 18 -6.75 21.89 33.90
N ILE A 19 -5.83 21.68 34.83
CA ILE A 19 -4.49 21.19 34.57
C ILE A 19 -4.52 19.79 33.94
N VAL A 20 -5.35 18.90 34.48
CA VAL A 20 -5.51 17.54 33.94
C VAL A 20 -6.07 17.57 32.52
N LEU A 21 -7.07 18.41 32.25
CA LEU A 21 -7.64 18.55 30.90
C LEU A 21 -6.65 19.16 29.88
N ALA A 22 -5.91 20.20 30.30
CA ALA A 22 -4.89 20.80 29.44
C ALA A 22 -3.79 19.81 29.08
N LYS A 23 -3.34 19.00 30.04
CA LYS A 23 -2.38 17.91 29.77
C LYS A 23 -2.97 16.85 28.86
N TYR A 24 -4.24 16.52 29.04
CA TYR A 24 -4.95 15.56 28.17
C TYR A 24 -5.00 16.05 26.72
N ASP A 25 -5.34 17.32 26.50
CA ASP A 25 -5.41 17.90 25.14
C ASP A 25 -4.04 17.92 24.47
N THR A 26 -2.97 18.28 25.19
CA THR A 26 -1.60 18.25 24.63
C THR A 26 -1.14 16.83 24.31
N ASP A 27 -1.47 15.85 25.14
CA ASP A 27 -1.17 14.43 24.90
C ASP A 27 -1.95 13.89 23.70
N LEU A 28 -3.24 14.24 23.58
CA LEU A 28 -4.07 13.83 22.44
C LEU A 28 -3.56 14.44 21.13
N GLN A 29 -3.28 15.75 21.13
CA GLN A 29 -2.74 16.45 19.97
C GLN A 29 -1.41 15.84 19.51
N SER A 30 -0.50 15.57 20.44
CA SER A 30 0.79 14.92 20.16
C SER A 30 0.62 13.52 19.55
N ASN A 31 -0.34 12.74 20.08
CA ASN A 31 -0.61 11.40 19.58
C ASN A 31 -1.29 11.41 18.20
N LEU A 32 -2.20 12.36 17.95
CA LEU A 32 -2.79 12.55 16.61
C LEU A 32 -1.73 12.95 15.58
N GLN A 33 -0.83 13.86 15.95
CA GLN A 33 0.27 14.26 15.05
C GLN A 33 1.20 13.07 14.73
N ARG A 34 1.53 12.25 15.73
CA ARG A 34 2.32 11.02 15.51
C ARG A 34 1.59 10.03 14.61
N LEU A 35 0.27 9.90 14.76
CA LEU A 35 -0.55 9.03 13.93
C LEU A 35 -0.58 9.54 12.48
N SER A 36 -0.74 10.85 12.27
CA SER A 36 -0.67 11.50 10.96
C SER A 36 0.69 11.25 10.29
N ASN A 37 1.79 11.48 11.00
CA ASN A 37 3.13 11.23 10.48
C ASN A 37 3.33 9.73 10.10
N SER A 38 2.75 8.82 10.89
CA SER A 38 2.82 7.38 10.59
C SER A 38 1.97 7.01 9.37
N LYS A 39 0.81 7.67 9.16
CA LYS A 39 0.00 7.55 7.94
C LYS A 39 0.80 7.96 6.71
N ASP A 40 1.45 9.13 6.77
CA ASP A 40 2.25 9.67 5.66
C ASP A 40 3.42 8.73 5.32
N ALA A 41 4.10 8.20 6.34
CA ALA A 41 5.19 7.24 6.15
C ALA A 41 4.70 5.94 5.49
N LEU A 42 3.54 5.40 5.90
CA LEU A 42 2.94 4.23 5.29
C LEU A 42 2.52 4.51 3.84
N GLY A 43 1.93 5.69 3.58
CA GLY A 43 1.54 6.13 2.24
C GLY A 43 2.73 6.19 1.28
N CYS A 44 3.85 6.77 1.70
CA CYS A 44 5.08 6.81 0.93
C CYS A 44 5.60 5.39 0.62
N LEU A 45 5.63 4.51 1.63
CA LEU A 45 6.07 3.12 1.45
C LEU A 45 5.13 2.36 0.50
N ARG A 46 3.82 2.54 0.63
CA ARG A 46 2.83 1.94 -0.26
C ARG A 46 3.03 2.37 -1.71
N GLN A 47 3.23 3.66 -1.95
CA GLN A 47 3.50 4.19 -3.29
C GLN A 47 4.80 3.62 -3.89
N GLU A 48 5.85 3.51 -3.08
CA GLU A 48 7.12 2.92 -3.52
C GLU A 48 6.96 1.46 -3.93
N ILE A 49 6.28 0.65 -3.11
CA ILE A 49 6.01 -0.76 -3.41
C ILE A 49 5.13 -0.89 -4.65
N THR A 50 4.08 -0.07 -4.78
CA THR A 50 3.21 -0.07 -5.97
C THR A 50 4.00 0.21 -7.23
N ARG A 51 4.86 1.23 -7.23
CA ARG A 51 5.71 1.57 -8.39
C ARG A 51 6.68 0.44 -8.74
N ARG A 52 7.29 -0.22 -7.74
CA ARG A 52 8.15 -1.39 -7.96
C ARG A 52 7.37 -2.53 -8.59
N VAL A 53 6.17 -2.81 -8.10
CA VAL A 53 5.28 -3.85 -8.64
C VAL A 53 4.91 -3.56 -10.10
N GLU A 54 4.46 -2.35 -10.41
CA GLU A 54 4.06 -1.94 -11.77
C GLU A 54 5.24 -2.06 -12.75
N SER A 55 6.43 -1.64 -12.34
CA SER A 55 7.65 -1.77 -13.15
C SER A 55 8.01 -3.23 -13.46
N GLU A 56 7.81 -4.13 -12.49
CA GLU A 56 8.13 -5.56 -12.65
C GLU A 56 7.02 -6.32 -13.42
N GLU A 57 5.75 -5.96 -13.22
CA GLU A 57 4.61 -6.52 -13.96
C GLU A 57 4.73 -6.19 -15.47
N GLY A 58 5.23 -5.00 -15.81
CA GLY A 58 5.56 -4.64 -17.19
C GLY A 58 6.60 -5.55 -17.85
N ARG A 59 7.34 -6.35 -17.07
CA ARG A 59 8.33 -7.36 -17.53
C ARG A 59 7.78 -8.79 -17.49
N GLN A 60 6.47 -8.97 -17.59
CA GLN A 60 5.77 -10.27 -17.54
C GLN A 60 5.99 -11.07 -16.24
N LYS A 61 6.25 -10.38 -15.13
CA LYS A 61 6.30 -11.00 -13.81
C LYS A 61 4.94 -10.89 -13.11
N LYS A 62 4.66 -11.80 -12.18
CA LYS A 62 3.43 -11.81 -11.41
C LYS A 62 3.70 -11.35 -9.98
N ARG A 63 2.80 -10.52 -9.46
CA ARG A 63 2.84 -10.03 -8.08
C ARG A 63 2.77 -11.19 -7.08
N ILE A 64 3.54 -11.09 -6.00
CA ILE A 64 3.49 -12.03 -4.88
C ILE A 64 2.22 -11.75 -4.06
N GLU A 65 1.51 -12.79 -3.64
CA GLU A 65 0.26 -12.68 -2.90
C GLU A 65 0.43 -11.94 -1.56
N SER A 66 1.55 -12.12 -0.87
CA SER A 66 1.84 -11.39 0.38
C SER A 66 1.94 -9.88 0.17
N VAL A 67 2.49 -9.44 -0.97
CA VAL A 67 2.56 -8.02 -1.34
C VAL A 67 1.16 -7.47 -1.62
N ASP A 68 0.33 -8.21 -2.36
CA ASP A 68 -1.05 -7.80 -2.65
C ASP A 68 -1.89 -7.68 -1.36
N ASN A 69 -1.77 -8.64 -0.47
CA ASN A 69 -2.44 -8.62 0.83
C ASN A 69 -1.97 -7.46 1.71
N TRP A 70 -0.66 -7.16 1.69
CA TRP A 70 -0.12 -6.01 2.42
C TRP A 70 -0.62 -4.67 1.84
N LEU A 71 -0.65 -4.52 0.52
CA LEU A 71 -1.19 -3.31 -0.13
C LEU A 71 -2.66 -3.07 0.25
N LYS A 72 -3.49 -4.12 0.26
CA LYS A 72 -4.89 -4.05 0.71
C LYS A 72 -5.01 -3.68 2.18
N LYS A 73 -4.13 -4.21 3.04
CA LYS A 73 -4.06 -3.89 4.48
C LYS A 73 -3.67 -2.43 4.69
N ALA A 74 -2.66 -1.94 3.99
CA ALA A 74 -2.19 -0.56 4.08
C ALA A 74 -3.29 0.44 3.66
N ASP A 75 -3.96 0.19 2.54
CA ASP A 75 -5.06 1.01 2.05
C ASP A 75 -6.26 1.07 3.03
N ARG A 76 -6.57 -0.05 3.70
CA ARG A 76 -7.59 -0.09 4.75
C ARG A 76 -7.19 0.75 5.95
N LEU A 77 -5.95 0.61 6.42
CA LEU A 77 -5.44 1.37 7.57
C LEU A 77 -5.45 2.88 7.29
N GLU A 78 -5.06 3.32 6.11
CA GLU A 78 -5.09 4.73 5.71
C GLU A 78 -6.51 5.30 5.79
N ARG A 79 -7.51 4.58 5.28
CA ARG A 79 -8.93 5.01 5.34
C ARG A 79 -9.46 5.06 6.78
N GLU A 80 -9.16 4.06 7.59
CA GLU A 80 -9.61 4.02 8.99
C GLU A 80 -9.03 5.19 9.79
N VAL A 81 -7.77 5.53 9.56
CA VAL A 81 -7.09 6.61 10.28
C VAL A 81 -7.58 7.98 9.84
N GLU A 82 -7.92 8.18 8.59
CA GLU A 82 -8.50 9.45 8.13
C GLU A 82 -9.70 9.85 8.97
N PHE A 83 -10.61 8.90 9.21
CA PHE A 83 -11.77 9.13 10.06
C PHE A 83 -11.39 9.44 11.52
N ILE A 84 -10.37 8.75 12.08
CA ILE A 84 -9.91 8.97 13.45
C ILE A 84 -9.27 10.36 13.59
N LEU A 85 -8.50 10.81 12.60
CA LEU A 85 -7.88 12.14 12.61
C LEU A 85 -8.93 13.24 12.56
N GLN A 86 -9.91 13.15 11.67
CA GLN A 86 -11.03 14.10 11.59
C GLN A 86 -11.82 14.17 12.90
N TYR A 87 -12.13 13.01 13.48
CA TYR A 87 -12.83 12.95 14.76
C TYR A 87 -11.98 13.52 15.90
N GLY A 88 -10.67 13.25 15.91
CA GLY A 88 -9.72 13.78 16.88
C GLY A 88 -9.59 15.30 16.82
N GLU A 89 -9.53 15.88 15.64
CA GLU A 89 -9.52 17.33 15.45
C GLU A 89 -10.80 17.98 15.96
N HIS A 90 -11.95 17.41 15.65
CA HIS A 90 -13.23 17.87 16.19
C HIS A 90 -13.28 17.76 17.72
N GLU A 91 -12.74 16.71 18.31
CA GLU A 91 -12.67 16.54 19.76
C GLU A 91 -11.81 17.62 20.42
N LEU A 92 -10.66 17.99 19.81
CA LEU A 92 -9.80 19.07 20.30
C LEU A 92 -10.48 20.45 20.25
N GLN A 93 -11.38 20.67 19.30
CA GLN A 93 -12.11 21.94 19.14
C GLN A 93 -13.26 22.11 20.14
N LYS A 94 -13.67 21.06 20.87
CA LYS A 94 -14.74 21.17 21.87
C LYS A 94 -14.39 22.17 22.95
N THR A 95 -15.38 22.98 23.30
CA THR A 95 -15.26 23.95 24.42
C THR A 95 -15.01 23.22 25.74
N PHE A 96 -14.23 23.83 26.61
CA PHE A 96 -13.91 23.31 27.95
C PHE A 96 -15.13 22.79 28.73
N LEU A 97 -16.26 23.52 28.73
CA LEU A 97 -17.49 23.11 29.39
C LEU A 97 -18.05 21.79 28.88
N LEU A 98 -17.92 21.53 27.58
CA LEU A 98 -18.38 20.28 26.98
C LEU A 98 -17.44 19.11 27.30
N LYS A 99 -16.14 19.36 27.48
CA LYS A 99 -15.15 18.35 27.87
C LYS A 99 -15.36 17.85 29.32
N CYS A 100 -15.91 18.69 30.18
CA CYS A 100 -16.16 18.36 31.59
C CYS A 100 -17.34 17.41 31.79
N LEU A 101 -18.15 17.14 30.78
CA LEU A 101 -19.28 16.22 30.90
C LEU A 101 -18.83 14.76 30.99
N PRO A 102 -19.38 13.93 31.90
CA PRO A 102 -18.91 12.55 32.13
C PRO A 102 -18.86 11.67 30.87
N TRP A 103 -19.86 11.79 29.98
CA TRP A 103 -19.89 11.04 28.72
C TRP A 103 -18.85 11.50 27.74
N ASN A 104 -18.42 12.75 27.74
CA ASN A 104 -17.35 13.25 26.90
C ASN A 104 -15.99 12.76 27.40
N CYS A 105 -15.77 12.67 28.71
CA CYS A 105 -14.55 12.07 29.27
C CYS A 105 -14.36 10.62 28.79
N TYR A 106 -15.45 9.85 28.73
CA TYR A 106 -15.38 8.45 28.26
C TYR A 106 -15.09 8.36 26.77
N SER A 107 -15.73 9.19 25.94
CA SER A 107 -15.47 9.20 24.49
C SER A 107 -14.04 9.62 24.17
N SER A 108 -13.53 10.63 24.89
CA SER A 108 -12.16 11.10 24.74
C SER A 108 -11.13 10.05 25.19
N TYR A 109 -11.41 9.32 26.27
CA TYR A 109 -10.57 8.20 26.70
C TYR A 109 -10.51 7.09 25.63
N ARG A 110 -11.67 6.70 25.10
CA ARG A 110 -11.72 5.69 24.03
C ARG A 110 -10.99 6.14 22.76
N LEU A 111 -11.09 7.42 22.41
CA LEU A 111 -10.36 7.98 21.28
C LEU A 111 -8.85 7.82 21.48
N ARG A 112 -8.33 8.17 22.65
CA ARG A 112 -6.91 8.03 22.99
C ARG A 112 -6.43 6.58 22.84
N GLU A 113 -7.16 5.61 23.40
CA GLU A 113 -6.85 4.19 23.28
C GLU A 113 -6.84 3.75 21.80
N THR A 114 -7.81 4.22 21.02
CA THR A 114 -7.89 3.94 19.58
C THR A 114 -6.67 4.50 18.84
N VAL A 115 -6.27 5.75 19.11
CA VAL A 115 -5.10 6.40 18.50
C VAL A 115 -3.82 5.64 18.81
N ILE A 116 -3.63 5.23 20.08
CA ILE A 116 -2.46 4.46 20.51
C ILE A 116 -2.41 3.09 19.80
N THR A 117 -3.55 2.39 19.74
CA THR A 117 -3.65 1.08 19.10
C THR A 117 -3.35 1.20 17.60
N LYS A 118 -3.97 2.17 16.91
CA LYS A 118 -3.72 2.39 15.49
C LYS A 118 -2.28 2.79 15.20
N SER A 119 -1.65 3.59 16.07
CA SER A 119 -0.22 3.91 15.94
C SER A 119 0.68 2.65 15.98
N LYS A 120 0.32 1.64 16.77
CA LYS A 120 1.01 0.34 16.78
C LYS A 120 0.76 -0.44 15.48
N ASP A 121 -0.50 -0.46 15.00
CA ASP A 121 -0.86 -1.13 13.75
C ASP A 121 -0.08 -0.56 12.57
N PHE A 122 0.09 0.77 12.50
CA PHE A 122 0.91 1.44 11.48
C PHE A 122 2.38 1.04 11.56
N LYS A 123 2.97 1.04 12.75
CA LYS A 123 4.36 0.60 12.93
C LYS A 123 4.56 -0.84 12.46
N ASN A 124 3.62 -1.72 12.80
CA ASN A 124 3.66 -3.10 12.35
C ASN A 124 3.53 -3.18 10.81
N ALA A 125 2.58 -2.46 10.22
CA ALA A 125 2.39 -2.43 8.78
C ALA A 125 3.62 -1.90 8.03
N ILE A 126 4.28 -0.85 8.55
CA ILE A 126 5.53 -0.32 7.99
C ILE A 126 6.66 -1.37 8.06
N ASN A 127 6.76 -2.10 9.17
CA ASN A 127 7.76 -3.17 9.32
C ASN A 127 7.47 -4.35 8.39
N ASP A 128 6.19 -4.75 8.28
CA ASP A 128 5.74 -5.83 7.39
C ASP A 128 5.92 -5.47 5.90
N GLY A 129 5.99 -4.19 5.56
CA GLY A 129 6.13 -3.68 4.19
C GLY A 129 7.56 -3.71 3.63
N LYS A 130 8.52 -4.28 4.35
CA LYS A 130 9.91 -4.41 3.88
C LYS A 130 10.07 -5.65 3.00
N PHE A 131 9.70 -5.53 1.74
CA PHE A 131 9.81 -6.63 0.76
C PHE A 131 11.12 -6.52 -0.02
N ASP A 132 11.94 -7.57 0.03
CA ASP A 132 13.12 -7.68 -0.83
C ASP A 132 12.69 -7.99 -2.27
N VAL A 133 11.69 -8.88 -2.43
CA VAL A 133 11.13 -9.27 -3.72
C VAL A 133 9.63 -8.99 -3.73
N VAL A 134 9.13 -8.33 -4.76
CA VAL A 134 7.70 -7.97 -4.89
C VAL A 134 6.95 -8.78 -5.94
N THR A 135 7.68 -9.44 -6.86
CA THR A 135 7.13 -10.24 -7.95
C THR A 135 7.93 -11.51 -8.15
N TYR A 136 7.34 -12.49 -8.80
CA TYR A 136 8.03 -13.70 -9.24
C TYR A 136 7.87 -13.90 -10.75
N GLN A 137 8.83 -14.57 -11.36
CA GLN A 137 8.78 -14.89 -12.76
C GLN A 137 7.79 -16.04 -12.98
N LEU A 138 6.82 -15.85 -13.86
CA LEU A 138 5.99 -16.97 -14.30
C LEU A 138 6.91 -18.03 -14.91
N PRO A 139 6.76 -19.32 -14.56
CA PRO A 139 7.45 -20.36 -15.29
C PRO A 139 7.09 -20.18 -16.76
N ARG A 140 8.10 -20.06 -17.62
CA ARG A 140 7.85 -20.10 -19.06
C ARG A 140 7.01 -21.34 -19.29
N ALA A 141 5.84 -21.15 -19.94
CA ALA A 141 5.08 -22.30 -20.39
C ALA A 141 6.09 -23.23 -21.07
N SER A 142 6.24 -24.43 -20.54
CA SER A 142 7.09 -25.44 -21.19
C SER A 142 6.63 -25.44 -22.63
N VAL A 143 7.57 -25.11 -23.53
CA VAL A 143 7.31 -25.24 -24.97
C VAL A 143 6.76 -26.65 -25.10
N VAL A 144 5.44 -26.77 -25.31
CA VAL A 144 4.86 -28.04 -25.68
C VAL A 144 5.53 -28.31 -26.99
N GLU A 145 6.54 -29.22 -26.97
CA GLU A 145 7.10 -29.74 -28.19
C GLU A 145 5.91 -30.31 -28.98
N MET A 146 5.40 -29.48 -29.92
CA MET A 146 4.43 -30.02 -30.85
C MET A 146 5.12 -31.18 -31.52
N PRO A 147 4.50 -32.39 -31.54
CA PRO A 147 5.08 -33.51 -32.21
C PRO A 147 5.34 -33.06 -33.66
N VAL A 148 6.60 -32.89 -34.00
CA VAL A 148 7.02 -32.61 -35.37
C VAL A 148 6.77 -33.91 -36.10
N GLU A 149 5.62 -34.05 -36.77
CA GLU A 149 5.42 -35.13 -37.70
C GLU A 149 6.55 -35.01 -38.75
N ASN A 150 7.39 -36.04 -38.76
CA ASN A 150 8.52 -36.16 -39.64
C ASN A 150 8.05 -36.03 -41.10
N SER A 151 8.74 -35.15 -41.81
CA SER A 151 8.64 -34.87 -43.24
C SER A 151 7.57 -33.85 -43.70
N THR A 152 7.88 -32.59 -43.57
CA THR A 152 7.38 -31.57 -44.50
C THR A 152 8.32 -31.52 -45.68
N VAL A 153 7.95 -32.18 -46.77
CA VAL A 153 8.75 -32.21 -47.99
C VAL A 153 8.88 -30.78 -48.55
N GLY A 154 10.11 -30.31 -48.72
CA GLY A 154 10.41 -29.03 -49.38
C GLY A 154 10.61 -27.82 -48.45
N LEU A 155 10.60 -28.00 -47.13
CA LEU A 155 10.85 -26.91 -46.16
C LEU A 155 12.33 -26.75 -45.77
N ASP A 156 13.17 -27.75 -46.04
CA ASP A 156 14.57 -27.76 -45.58
C ASP A 156 15.39 -26.61 -46.18
N SER A 157 15.24 -26.33 -47.49
CA SER A 157 15.94 -25.23 -48.14
C SER A 157 15.49 -23.85 -47.65
N LEU A 158 14.19 -23.69 -47.33
CA LEU A 158 13.65 -22.45 -46.78
C LEU A 158 14.10 -22.24 -45.35
N LEU A 159 14.22 -23.33 -44.60
CA LEU A 159 14.71 -23.32 -43.21
C LEU A 159 16.18 -22.88 -43.14
N GLU A 160 17.02 -23.39 -44.05
CA GLU A 160 18.42 -22.96 -44.15
C GLU A 160 18.56 -21.49 -44.55
N GLU A 161 17.71 -21.00 -45.45
CA GLU A 161 17.69 -19.58 -45.83
C GLU A 161 17.30 -18.69 -44.68
N VAL A 162 16.22 -19.03 -43.92
CA VAL A 162 15.80 -18.30 -42.72
C VAL A 162 16.87 -18.35 -41.63
N TRP A 163 17.53 -19.52 -41.45
CA TRP A 163 18.62 -19.67 -40.49
C TRP A 163 19.82 -18.80 -40.87
N GLY A 164 20.15 -18.70 -42.14
CA GLY A 164 21.19 -17.81 -42.65
C GLY A 164 20.88 -16.35 -42.35
N CYS A 165 19.63 -15.91 -42.56
CA CYS A 165 19.18 -14.56 -42.27
C CYS A 165 19.18 -14.25 -40.76
N LEU A 166 18.85 -15.22 -39.92
CA LEU A 166 18.87 -15.04 -38.45
C LEU A 166 20.29 -14.86 -37.89
N HIS A 167 21.31 -15.43 -38.56
CA HIS A 167 22.71 -15.29 -38.15
C HIS A 167 23.38 -14.06 -38.75
N ASP A 168 22.76 -13.42 -39.74
CA ASP A 168 23.30 -12.21 -40.37
C ASP A 168 22.94 -10.99 -39.52
N ARG A 169 23.96 -10.37 -38.91
CA ARG A 169 23.81 -9.18 -38.06
C ARG A 169 23.30 -7.94 -38.80
N SER A 170 23.31 -7.95 -40.13
CA SER A 170 22.80 -6.87 -40.97
C SER A 170 21.28 -6.92 -41.17
N VAL A 171 20.64 -8.07 -40.86
CA VAL A 171 19.20 -8.29 -41.00
C VAL A 171 18.49 -7.98 -39.71
N GLY A 172 17.69 -6.92 -39.69
CA GLY A 172 16.91 -6.50 -38.49
C GLY A 172 15.50 -7.06 -38.41
N ILE A 173 14.90 -7.42 -39.56
CA ILE A 173 13.52 -7.90 -39.65
C ILE A 173 13.43 -8.97 -40.74
N ILE A 174 12.84 -10.12 -40.43
CA ILE A 174 12.56 -11.20 -41.37
C ILE A 174 11.04 -11.37 -41.46
N GLY A 175 10.50 -11.26 -42.66
CA GLY A 175 9.08 -11.44 -42.94
C GLY A 175 8.84 -12.70 -43.79
N LEU A 176 8.02 -13.63 -43.27
CA LEU A 176 7.58 -14.83 -43.99
C LEU A 176 6.19 -14.62 -44.57
N TYR A 177 6.05 -14.64 -45.88
CA TYR A 177 4.78 -14.51 -46.58
C TYR A 177 4.51 -15.69 -47.49
N GLY A 178 3.25 -16.00 -47.72
CA GLY A 178 2.84 -17.11 -48.60
C GLY A 178 1.35 -17.41 -48.47
N ILE A 179 0.84 -18.24 -49.36
CA ILE A 179 -0.58 -18.65 -49.40
C ILE A 179 -0.94 -19.37 -48.10
N GLY A 180 -2.26 -19.33 -47.71
CA GLY A 180 -2.74 -20.05 -46.54
C GLY A 180 -2.48 -21.56 -46.64
N GLY A 181 -2.06 -22.21 -45.57
CA GLY A 181 -1.85 -23.67 -45.52
C GLY A 181 -0.46 -24.17 -45.90
N VAL A 182 0.48 -23.33 -46.35
CA VAL A 182 1.85 -23.74 -46.77
C VAL A 182 2.82 -23.97 -45.58
N GLY A 183 2.35 -24.08 -44.34
CA GLY A 183 3.17 -24.45 -43.18
C GLY A 183 3.98 -23.33 -42.53
N LYS A 184 3.71 -22.04 -42.81
CA LYS A 184 4.41 -20.88 -42.17
C LYS A 184 4.51 -20.93 -40.66
N SER A 185 3.51 -21.48 -40.01
CA SER A 185 3.44 -21.63 -38.54
C SER A 185 4.23 -22.82 -38.00
N ARG A 186 4.83 -23.64 -38.88
CA ARG A 186 5.68 -24.80 -38.54
C ARG A 186 7.17 -24.50 -38.58
N LEU A 187 7.54 -23.30 -39.01
CA LEU A 187 8.92 -22.86 -38.93
C LEU A 187 9.26 -22.64 -37.42
N PRO A 188 10.43 -23.08 -36.95
CA PRO A 188 10.74 -23.20 -35.56
C PRO A 188 10.56 -21.89 -34.82
N SER A 189 9.86 -21.94 -33.67
CA SER A 189 9.86 -20.93 -32.65
C SER A 189 11.10 -21.06 -31.76
#